data_c4a327a1f97b996f580a00b2d1535a8c
#
_entry.id   c4a327a1f97b996f580a00b2d1535a8c
#
_cell.length_a   1.000
_cell.length_b   1.000
_cell.length_c   1.000
_cell.angle_alpha   90.00
_cell.angle_beta   90.00
_cell.angle_gamma   90.00
#
_symmetry.space_group_name_H-M   'P 1'
#
loop_
_entity.id
_entity.type
_entity.pdbx_description
1 polymer ?
#
loop_
_entity_poly.entity_id
_entity_poly.type
_entity_poly.pdbx_seq_one_letter_code
_entity_poly.pdbx_strand_id
1 'polypeptide(L)'
;MTDDTKANARAKIIEDNKKEMIKKCETSDEVECRVRSFFSGETYKLEKVLKLKDIRLVYAPPAYIGEYGGEIDNWMYPRHTGDFALLRAYTAKDGSSKEYNEDNTPYKSDSFLKVSA
;
A
#
# COMPACT_ATOMS: atom_id res chain seq x y z
N MET A 1 38.77 -20.78 -2.65
CA MET A 1 37.45 -20.11 -2.83
C MET A 1 37.31 -19.09 -1.71
N THR A 2 37.32 -17.82 -2.05
CA THR A 2 37.24 -16.72 -1.10
C THR A 2 35.84 -16.62 -0.52
N ASP A 3 35.68 -16.15 0.72
CA ASP A 3 34.39 -15.98 1.41
C ASP A 3 33.40 -15.13 0.59
N ASP A 4 33.90 -14.18 -0.19
CA ASP A 4 33.10 -13.33 -1.10
C ASP A 4 32.38 -14.14 -2.18
N THR A 5 32.99 -15.20 -2.69
CA THR A 5 32.38 -16.05 -3.73
C THR A 5 31.20 -16.85 -3.17
N LYS A 6 31.28 -17.29 -1.91
CA LYS A 6 30.20 -17.99 -1.22
C LYS A 6 29.05 -17.04 -0.85
N ALA A 7 29.36 -15.83 -0.41
CA ALA A 7 28.39 -14.80 -0.10
C ALA A 7 27.59 -14.40 -1.35
N ASN A 8 28.27 -14.18 -2.48
CA ASN A 8 27.62 -13.85 -3.75
C ASN A 8 26.75 -14.99 -4.30
N ALA A 9 27.18 -16.25 -4.16
CA ALA A 9 26.39 -17.40 -4.57
C ALA A 9 25.11 -17.51 -3.72
N ARG A 10 25.20 -17.32 -2.40
CA ARG A 10 24.05 -17.31 -1.49
C ARG A 10 23.08 -16.18 -1.80
N ALA A 11 23.58 -14.97 -2.04
CA ALA A 11 22.77 -13.82 -2.40
C ALA A 11 21.97 -14.07 -3.69
N LYS A 12 22.60 -14.67 -4.69
CA LYS A 12 21.95 -15.03 -5.95
C LYS A 12 20.82 -16.05 -5.76
N ILE A 13 21.05 -17.10 -4.97
CA ILE A 13 20.03 -18.11 -4.67
C ILE A 13 18.84 -17.49 -3.96
N ILE A 14 19.07 -16.59 -3.00
CA ILE A 14 18.02 -15.89 -2.28
C ILE A 14 17.21 -15.01 -3.25
N GLU A 15 17.87 -14.31 -4.16
CA GLU A 15 17.23 -13.46 -5.14
C GLU A 15 16.38 -14.26 -6.14
N ASP A 16 16.89 -15.37 -6.62
CA ASP A 16 16.15 -16.25 -7.53
C ASP A 16 14.92 -16.87 -6.86
N ASN A 17 15.05 -17.31 -5.61
CA ASN A 17 13.93 -17.81 -4.81
C ASN A 17 12.87 -16.72 -4.58
N LYS A 18 13.27 -15.49 -4.29
CA LYS A 18 12.34 -14.35 -4.15
C LYS A 18 11.55 -14.11 -5.44
N LYS A 19 12.23 -14.10 -6.58
CA LYS A 19 11.60 -13.91 -7.90
C LYS A 19 10.58 -15.03 -8.20
N GLU A 20 10.94 -16.27 -7.88
CA GLU A 20 10.05 -17.42 -8.07
C GLU A 20 8.80 -17.34 -7.18
N MET A 21 8.98 -16.96 -5.91
CA MET A 21 7.86 -16.77 -4.97
C MET A 21 6.92 -15.66 -5.43
N ILE A 22 7.44 -14.53 -5.86
CA ILE A 22 6.65 -13.41 -6.39
C ILE A 22 5.87 -13.86 -7.62
N LYS A 23 6.52 -14.49 -8.58
CA LYS A 23 5.90 -14.98 -9.81
C LYS A 23 4.77 -15.98 -9.56
N LYS A 24 4.92 -16.86 -8.57
CA LYS A 24 3.86 -17.81 -8.18
C LYS A 24 2.69 -17.12 -7.46
N CYS A 25 2.96 -16.03 -6.77
CA CYS A 25 1.95 -15.29 -6.00
C CYS A 25 1.13 -14.35 -6.88
N GLU A 26 1.75 -13.70 -7.87
CA GLU A 26 1.09 -12.78 -8.80
C GLU A 26 0.28 -13.57 -9.85
N THR A 27 -0.93 -13.93 -9.48
CA THR A 27 -1.84 -14.69 -10.36
C THR A 27 -2.71 -13.80 -11.24
N SER A 28 -2.80 -12.52 -10.94
CA SER A 28 -3.59 -11.53 -11.69
C SER A 28 -3.00 -10.13 -11.56
N ASP A 29 -3.34 -9.25 -12.50
CA ASP A 29 -2.96 -7.82 -12.51
C ASP A 29 -3.41 -7.04 -11.26
N GLU A 30 -4.36 -7.59 -10.51
CA GLU A 30 -4.92 -6.98 -9.30
C GLU A 30 -4.10 -7.30 -8.05
N VAL A 31 -3.22 -8.28 -8.15
CA VAL A 31 -2.43 -8.77 -7.03
C VAL A 31 -0.97 -8.46 -7.26
N GLU A 32 -0.41 -7.67 -6.38
CA GLU A 32 1.02 -7.40 -6.32
C GLU A 32 1.62 -8.15 -5.13
N CYS A 33 2.72 -8.85 -5.37
CA CYS A 33 3.38 -9.61 -4.33
C CYS A 33 4.78 -9.07 -4.09
N ARG A 34 5.14 -8.90 -2.83
CA ARG A 34 6.44 -8.39 -2.41
C ARG A 34 7.05 -9.30 -1.36
N VAL A 35 8.35 -9.51 -1.43
CA VAL A 35 9.09 -10.21 -0.38
C VAL A 35 9.82 -9.19 0.46
N ARG A 36 9.45 -9.10 1.73
CA ARG A 36 10.13 -8.24 2.71
C ARG A 36 11.06 -9.06 3.59
N SER A 37 12.24 -8.52 3.85
CA SER A 37 13.19 -9.09 4.82
C SER A 37 13.00 -8.45 6.18
N PHE A 38 13.12 -9.26 7.21
CA PHE A 38 13.07 -8.85 8.60
C PHE A 38 14.33 -9.34 9.32
N PHE A 39 14.69 -8.69 10.41
CA PHE A 39 15.83 -9.05 11.24
C PHE A 39 17.12 -9.17 10.43
N SER A 40 17.48 -8.10 9.71
CA SER A 40 18.70 -8.02 8.88
C SER A 40 18.85 -9.17 7.88
N GLY A 41 17.73 -9.71 7.39
CA GLY A 41 17.72 -10.79 6.38
C GLY A 41 17.66 -12.21 6.94
N GLU A 42 17.37 -12.37 8.23
CA GLU A 42 17.16 -13.70 8.83
C GLU A 42 15.82 -14.32 8.42
N THR A 43 14.80 -13.48 8.23
CA THR A 43 13.45 -13.93 7.87
C THR A 43 12.94 -13.18 6.66
N TYR A 44 12.30 -13.91 5.74
CA TYR A 44 11.63 -13.35 4.57
C TYR A 44 10.13 -13.68 4.64
N LYS A 45 9.30 -12.65 4.45
CA LYS A 45 7.84 -12.82 4.39
C LYS A 45 7.32 -12.38 3.04
N LEU A 46 6.44 -13.18 2.46
CA LEU A 46 5.70 -12.85 1.26
C LEU A 46 4.47 -12.02 1.65
N GLU A 47 4.40 -10.80 1.15
CA GLU A 47 3.27 -9.89 1.31
C GLU A 47 2.45 -9.89 0.01
N LYS A 48 1.17 -10.23 0.13
CA LYS A 48 0.22 -10.19 -0.98
C LYS A 48 -0.65 -8.95 -0.82
N VAL A 49 -0.63 -8.07 -1.80
CA VAL A 49 -1.32 -6.78 -1.80
C VAL A 49 -2.36 -6.75 -2.91
N LEU A 50 -3.60 -6.43 -2.56
CA LEU A 50 -4.64 -6.14 -3.53
C LEU A 50 -4.50 -4.70 -4.00
N LYS A 51 -4.39 -4.51 -5.32
CA LYS A 51 -4.25 -3.21 -5.95
C LYS A 51 -5.62 -2.71 -6.43
N LEU A 52 -6.16 -1.70 -5.77
CA LEU A 52 -7.41 -1.06 -6.17
C LEU A 52 -7.09 0.17 -7.04
N LYS A 53 -7.69 0.24 -8.22
CA LYS A 53 -7.40 1.27 -9.24
C LYS A 53 -8.38 2.44 -9.21
N ASP A 54 -9.66 2.21 -8.89
CA ASP A 54 -10.70 3.24 -8.84
C ASP A 54 -10.84 3.79 -7.42
N ILE A 55 -10.15 4.89 -7.15
CA ILE A 55 -10.18 5.59 -5.87
C ILE A 55 -10.80 6.96 -6.06
N ARG A 56 -11.86 7.25 -5.29
CA ARG A 56 -12.60 8.51 -5.38
C ARG A 56 -12.53 9.30 -4.10
N LEU A 57 -12.38 10.61 -4.25
CA LEU A 57 -12.47 11.54 -3.12
C LEU A 57 -13.93 11.66 -2.67
N VAL A 58 -14.17 11.39 -1.40
CA VAL A 58 -15.50 11.52 -0.78
C VAL A 58 -15.64 12.84 -0.07
N TYR A 59 -14.62 13.24 0.67
CA TYR A 59 -14.59 14.46 1.44
C TYR A 59 -13.17 14.97 1.65
N ALA A 60 -12.99 16.25 1.53
CA ALA A 60 -11.81 16.95 1.98
C ALA A 60 -12.25 18.22 2.73
N PRO A 61 -11.70 18.51 3.91
CA PRO A 61 -12.01 19.75 4.61
C PRO A 61 -11.50 20.95 3.82
N PRO A 62 -12.09 22.15 4.02
CA PRO A 62 -11.56 23.38 3.46
C PRO A 62 -10.10 23.63 3.89
N ALA A 63 -9.31 24.24 3.02
CA ALA A 63 -7.88 24.46 3.24
C ALA A 63 -7.57 25.19 4.56
N TYR A 64 -8.39 26.14 4.96
CA TYR A 64 -8.18 26.92 6.18
C TYR A 64 -8.22 26.09 7.49
N ILE A 65 -8.79 24.89 7.47
CA ILE A 65 -8.79 23.98 8.64
C ILE A 65 -7.42 23.32 8.82
N GLY A 66 -6.70 23.10 7.71
CA GLY A 66 -5.34 22.50 7.69
C GLY A 66 -4.22 23.53 7.88
N GLU A 67 -4.50 24.81 7.64
CA GLU A 67 -3.52 25.88 7.74
C GLU A 67 -3.47 26.46 9.16
N TYR A 68 -2.25 26.59 9.69
CA TYR A 68 -1.98 27.21 10.98
C TYR A 68 -0.84 28.22 10.81
N GLY A 69 -1.10 29.49 11.18
CA GLY A 69 -0.07 30.54 11.17
C GLY A 69 0.33 31.07 9.78
N GLY A 70 -0.34 30.68 8.70
CA GLY A 70 -0.02 31.06 7.34
C GLY A 70 1.24 30.38 6.78
N GLU A 71 1.74 30.84 5.61
CA GLU A 71 2.88 30.23 4.92
C GLU A 71 4.20 30.33 5.69
N ILE A 72 4.38 31.36 6.49
CA ILE A 72 5.63 31.63 7.23
C ILE A 72 5.79 30.67 8.41
N ASP A 73 4.69 30.33 9.07
CA ASP A 73 4.68 29.48 10.28
C ASP A 73 4.23 28.04 9.99
N ASN A 74 4.17 27.64 8.74
CA ASN A 74 3.71 26.32 8.32
C ASN A 74 4.59 25.16 8.83
N TRP A 75 5.78 25.42 9.32
CA TRP A 75 6.66 24.45 9.97
C TRP A 75 6.32 24.18 11.43
N MET A 76 5.47 25.01 12.07
CA MET A 76 5.00 24.77 13.43
C MET A 76 3.94 23.68 13.44
N TYR A 77 4.12 22.67 14.30
CA TYR A 77 3.17 21.57 14.46
C TYR A 77 1.83 22.08 14.97
N PRO A 78 0.78 22.11 14.12
CA PRO A 78 -0.55 22.49 14.57
C PRO A 78 -1.11 21.38 15.48
N ARG A 79 -1.63 21.77 16.65
CA ARG A 79 -2.20 20.82 17.62
C ARG A 79 -3.67 20.50 17.37
N HIS A 80 -4.37 21.36 16.66
CA HIS A 80 -5.83 21.30 16.48
C HIS A 80 -6.27 21.69 15.06
N THR A 81 -5.57 21.17 14.06
CA THR A 81 -5.94 21.36 12.66
C THR A 81 -6.42 20.03 12.05
N GLY A 82 -7.25 20.13 11.03
CA GLY A 82 -7.73 18.98 10.27
C GLY A 82 -7.03 18.89 8.92
N ASP A 83 -5.95 18.12 8.84
CA ASP A 83 -5.29 17.79 7.58
C ASP A 83 -5.59 16.33 7.21
N PHE A 84 -6.75 16.11 6.61
CA PHE A 84 -7.20 14.79 6.21
C PHE A 84 -8.07 14.82 4.95
N ALA A 85 -8.15 13.70 4.26
CA ALA A 85 -9.11 13.49 3.19
C ALA A 85 -9.72 12.09 3.32
N LEU A 86 -10.98 11.95 2.97
CA LEU A 86 -11.68 10.67 2.93
C LEU A 86 -11.76 10.20 1.49
N LEU A 87 -11.21 9.03 1.24
CA LEU A 87 -11.21 8.36 -0.04
C LEU A 87 -12.06 7.08 0.05
N ARG A 88 -12.70 6.71 -1.05
CA ARG A 88 -13.41 5.44 -1.17
C ARG A 88 -12.92 4.69 -2.38
N ALA A 89 -12.65 3.40 -2.20
CA ALA A 89 -12.31 2.50 -3.27
C ALA A 89 -13.55 1.90 -3.92
N TYR A 90 -13.49 1.71 -5.23
CA TYR A 90 -14.54 1.10 -6.03
C TYR A 90 -13.97 -0.08 -6.83
N THR A 91 -14.83 -1.06 -7.07
CA THR A 91 -14.53 -2.24 -7.87
C THR A 91 -15.64 -2.49 -8.86
N ALA A 92 -15.39 -3.29 -9.89
CA ALA A 92 -16.44 -3.76 -10.76
C ALA A 92 -17.47 -4.58 -9.97
N LYS A 93 -18.65 -4.81 -10.56
CA LYS A 93 -19.75 -5.57 -9.94
C LYS A 93 -19.36 -7.02 -9.59
N ASP A 94 -18.38 -7.58 -10.29
CA ASP A 94 -17.79 -8.90 -10.02
C ASP A 94 -16.73 -8.91 -8.91
N GLY A 95 -16.43 -7.74 -8.33
CA GLY A 95 -15.42 -7.57 -7.29
C GLY A 95 -14.01 -7.37 -7.82
N SER A 96 -13.79 -7.42 -9.13
CA SER A 96 -12.48 -7.23 -9.74
C SER A 96 -12.04 -5.76 -9.69
N SER A 97 -10.73 -5.53 -9.54
CA SER A 97 -10.16 -4.19 -9.56
C SER A 97 -10.02 -3.69 -11.00
N LYS A 98 -10.86 -2.74 -11.37
CA LYS A 98 -10.82 -2.08 -12.68
C LYS A 98 -10.58 -0.59 -12.51
N GLU A 99 -10.20 0.04 -13.60
CA GLU A 99 -10.12 1.50 -13.65
C GLU A 99 -11.51 2.13 -13.50
N TYR A 100 -11.55 3.44 -13.38
CA TYR A 100 -12.78 4.19 -13.21
C TYR A 100 -13.84 3.80 -14.24
N ASN A 101 -15.02 3.46 -13.77
CA ASN A 101 -16.22 3.27 -14.55
C ASN A 101 -17.43 3.70 -13.71
N GLU A 102 -18.44 4.29 -14.33
CA GLU A 102 -19.68 4.71 -13.66
C GLU A 102 -20.41 3.54 -13.01
N ASP A 103 -20.32 2.36 -13.61
CA ASP A 103 -20.94 1.13 -13.11
C ASP A 103 -20.24 0.49 -11.92
N ASN A 104 -19.05 0.97 -11.54
CA ASN A 104 -18.31 0.43 -10.41
C ASN A 104 -19.06 0.66 -9.10
N THR A 105 -18.98 -0.31 -8.21
CA THR A 105 -19.61 -0.29 -6.89
C THR A 105 -18.56 -0.11 -5.79
N PRO A 106 -18.92 0.45 -4.64
CA PRO A 106 -17.99 0.57 -3.52
C PRO A 106 -17.38 -0.79 -3.12
N TYR A 107 -16.08 -0.81 -2.91
CA TYR A 107 -15.37 -2.00 -2.42
C TYR A 107 -15.93 -2.41 -1.06
N LYS A 108 -16.32 -3.68 -0.94
CA LYS A 108 -16.77 -4.26 0.31
C LYS A 108 -15.62 -5.02 0.95
N SER A 109 -15.15 -4.52 2.09
CA SER A 109 -14.15 -5.22 2.89
C SER A 109 -14.82 -6.25 3.80
N ASP A 110 -14.21 -7.41 3.95
CA ASP A 110 -14.67 -8.45 4.89
C ASP A 110 -14.43 -8.05 6.35
N SER A 111 -13.48 -7.14 6.57
CA SER A 111 -13.15 -6.61 7.88
C SER A 111 -12.74 -5.14 7.80
N PHE A 112 -13.03 -4.38 8.83
CA PHE A 112 -12.66 -2.97 8.96
C PHE A 112 -12.29 -2.65 10.41
N LEU A 113 -11.47 -1.62 10.56
CA LEU A 113 -11.12 -1.11 11.90
C LEU A 113 -12.33 -0.46 12.53
N LYS A 114 -12.58 -0.78 13.78
CA LYS A 114 -13.62 -0.09 14.57
C LYS A 114 -13.11 1.29 14.95
N VAL A 115 -13.93 2.29 14.70
CA VAL A 115 -13.66 3.64 15.19
C VAL A 115 -13.93 3.64 16.70
N SER A 116 -12.94 4.05 17.50
CA SER A 116 -13.17 4.26 18.93
C SER A 116 -14.05 5.51 19.13
N ALA A 117 -15.04 5.39 19.95
CA ALA A 117 -15.85 6.53 20.39
C ALA A 117 -15.08 7.34 21.44
#